data_e9f253af686ea429bb2463c989bd8473
#
_entry.id   e9f253af686ea429bb2463c989bd8473
#
_cell.length_a   1.000
_cell.length_b   1.000
_cell.length_c   1.000
_cell.angle_alpha   90.00
_cell.angle_beta   90.00
_cell.angle_gamma   90.00
#
_symmetry.space_group_name_H-M   'P 1'
#
loop_
_entity.id
_entity.type
_entity.pdbx_description
1 polymer ?
#
loop_
_entity_poly.entity_id
_entity_poly.type
_entity_poly.pdbx_seq_one_letter_code
_entity_poly.pdbx_strand_id
1 'polypeptide(L)'
;KTVPIYPTIASEDYEYIINHSESSYCFVSDQEVYDKLIAVQKNIPNLKAIYSYNDIEGCKSWKEILELGADESNQDVVEARKNNVTTTDLATIIYTSGTTGRPKGVMLSHQNIVSDVLMSAPRVPLRPGDTKALSFLPICHIFERMLTYLYQYYGISIYFAESIEKISDNLKEVHPNVMSVVPRLLEKVYDKIYAKGADLTGI
;
A
#
# COMPACT_ATOMS: atom_id res chain seq x y z
N LYS A 1 -1.75 3.52 13.83
CA LYS A 1 -2.84 3.45 12.83
C LYS A 1 -2.33 3.98 11.50
N THR A 2 -2.53 3.26 10.42
CA THR A 2 -2.07 3.66 9.09
C THR A 2 -3.24 4.15 8.24
N VAL A 3 -2.98 5.18 7.41
CA VAL A 3 -3.95 5.73 6.47
C VAL A 3 -3.28 5.77 5.09
N PRO A 4 -3.41 4.69 4.30
CA PRO A 4 -2.84 4.68 2.96
C PRO A 4 -3.66 5.58 2.04
N ILE A 5 -2.97 6.41 1.27
CA ILE A 5 -3.57 7.38 0.36
C ILE A 5 -3.06 7.11 -1.06
N TYR A 6 -3.94 7.26 -2.05
CA TYR A 6 -3.56 7.18 -3.45
C TYR A 6 -2.67 8.37 -3.84
N PRO A 7 -1.55 8.15 -4.51
CA PRO A 7 -0.64 9.25 -4.88
C PRO A 7 -1.20 10.17 -5.97
N THR A 8 -2.22 9.71 -6.71
CA THR A 8 -2.77 10.45 -7.86
C THR A 8 -3.98 11.34 -7.53
N ILE A 9 -4.36 11.45 -6.24
CA ILE A 9 -5.47 12.34 -5.84
C ILE A 9 -5.07 13.82 -5.86
N ALA A 10 -6.06 14.69 -5.82
CA ALA A 10 -5.86 16.13 -5.76
C ALA A 10 -5.38 16.61 -4.37
N SER A 11 -4.79 17.81 -4.31
CA SER A 11 -4.27 18.37 -3.05
C SER A 11 -5.37 18.57 -2.00
N GLU A 12 -6.57 18.95 -2.42
CA GLU A 12 -7.74 19.13 -1.56
C GLU A 12 -8.20 17.81 -0.91
N ASP A 13 -8.04 16.70 -1.61
CA ASP A 13 -8.34 15.38 -1.06
C ASP A 13 -7.29 14.95 -0.02
N TYR A 14 -6.01 15.29 -0.23
CA TYR A 14 -4.98 15.12 0.80
C TYR A 14 -5.31 15.91 2.06
N GLU A 15 -5.64 17.19 1.93
CA GLU A 15 -6.05 18.06 3.03
C GLU A 15 -7.22 17.43 3.81
N TYR A 16 -8.26 17.03 3.09
CA TYR A 16 -9.44 16.42 3.70
C TYR A 16 -9.10 15.12 4.44
N ILE A 17 -8.41 14.18 3.77
CA ILE A 17 -8.13 12.86 4.34
C ILE A 17 -7.24 12.99 5.58
N ILE A 18 -6.19 13.80 5.54
CA ILE A 18 -5.26 13.95 6.64
C ILE A 18 -5.92 14.61 7.84
N ASN A 19 -6.74 15.65 7.63
CA ASN A 19 -7.52 16.29 8.70
C ASN A 19 -8.57 15.34 9.28
N HIS A 20 -9.36 14.67 8.43
CA HIS A 20 -10.44 13.78 8.85
C HIS A 20 -9.92 12.53 9.59
N SER A 21 -8.76 12.02 9.24
CA SER A 21 -8.11 10.90 9.90
C SER A 21 -7.27 11.29 11.11
N GLU A 22 -7.12 12.60 11.37
CA GLU A 22 -6.25 13.15 12.42
C GLU A 22 -4.80 12.69 12.32
N SER A 23 -4.32 12.47 11.08
CA SER A 23 -2.96 11.99 10.84
C SER A 23 -1.93 13.05 11.23
N SER A 24 -0.93 12.64 12.01
CA SER A 24 0.11 13.54 12.52
C SER A 24 1.40 13.49 11.71
N TYR A 25 1.63 12.45 10.93
CA TYR A 25 2.84 12.25 10.14
C TYR A 25 2.47 11.72 8.76
N CYS A 26 3.15 12.20 7.73
CA CYS A 26 3.01 11.71 6.36
C CYS A 26 4.34 11.19 5.84
N PHE A 27 4.26 10.14 5.02
CA PHE A 27 5.38 9.60 4.26
C PHE A 27 5.07 9.70 2.78
N VAL A 28 5.98 10.26 2.01
CA VAL A 28 5.83 10.48 0.57
C VAL A 28 6.89 9.71 -0.21
N SER A 29 6.59 9.32 -1.44
CA SER A 29 7.50 8.59 -2.31
C SER A 29 8.36 9.49 -3.19
N ASP A 30 7.81 10.61 -3.66
CA ASP A 30 8.38 11.43 -4.72
C ASP A 30 8.03 12.91 -4.56
N GLN A 31 8.67 13.74 -5.40
CA GLN A 31 8.52 15.19 -5.40
C GLN A 31 7.07 15.62 -5.70
N GLU A 32 6.38 14.96 -6.62
CA GLU A 32 5.02 15.33 -6.99
C GLU A 32 4.06 15.22 -5.82
N VAL A 33 4.13 14.11 -5.06
CA VAL A 33 3.30 13.90 -3.87
C VAL A 33 3.68 14.89 -2.77
N TYR A 34 4.98 15.17 -2.59
CA TYR A 34 5.46 16.16 -1.64
C TYR A 34 4.90 17.56 -1.94
N ASP A 35 4.97 18.01 -3.19
CA ASP A 35 4.50 19.32 -3.62
C ASP A 35 2.98 19.48 -3.40
N LYS A 36 2.21 18.44 -3.68
CA LYS A 36 0.77 18.41 -3.40
C LYS A 36 0.46 18.60 -1.91
N LEU A 37 1.26 17.96 -1.05
CA LEU A 37 1.08 18.05 0.40
C LEU A 37 1.48 19.43 0.93
N ILE A 38 2.63 19.96 0.49
CA ILE A 38 3.13 21.28 0.90
C ILE A 38 2.14 22.38 0.51
N ALA A 39 1.50 22.28 -0.65
CA ALA A 39 0.51 23.26 -1.09
C ALA A 39 -0.66 23.44 -0.10
N VAL A 40 -1.02 22.39 0.63
CA VAL A 40 -2.16 22.39 1.58
C VAL A 40 -1.73 22.27 3.06
N GLN A 41 -0.43 22.12 3.34
CA GLN A 41 0.09 21.86 4.70
C GLN A 41 -0.40 22.86 5.76
N LYS A 42 -0.49 24.14 5.39
CA LYS A 42 -0.98 25.20 6.29
C LYS A 42 -2.42 24.99 6.79
N ASN A 43 -3.20 24.21 6.06
CA ASN A 43 -4.58 23.89 6.39
C ASN A 43 -4.70 22.59 7.20
N ILE A 44 -3.58 21.95 7.56
CA ILE A 44 -3.52 20.66 8.28
C ILE A 44 -2.81 20.87 9.62
N PRO A 45 -3.50 21.44 10.63
CA PRO A 45 -2.87 21.86 11.89
C PRO A 45 -2.26 20.71 12.71
N ASN A 46 -2.76 19.48 12.54
CA ASN A 46 -2.28 18.30 13.26
C ASN A 46 -1.05 17.65 12.61
N LEU A 47 -0.68 18.05 11.39
CA LEU A 47 0.46 17.48 10.67
C LEU A 47 1.78 18.01 11.23
N LYS A 48 2.51 17.16 11.93
CA LYS A 48 3.76 17.50 12.63
C LYS A 48 4.97 17.43 11.72
N ALA A 49 5.02 16.46 10.82
CA ALA A 49 6.11 16.31 9.87
C ALA A 49 5.71 15.49 8.64
N ILE A 50 6.42 15.74 7.54
CA ILE A 50 6.39 14.97 6.29
C ILE A 50 7.79 14.38 6.13
N TYR A 51 7.87 13.09 5.83
CA TYR A 51 9.10 12.36 5.57
C TYR A 51 9.05 11.75 4.16
N SER A 52 10.20 11.71 3.50
CA SER A 52 10.32 11.06 2.20
C SER A 52 11.15 9.79 2.27
N TYR A 53 10.76 8.79 1.47
CA TYR A 53 11.58 7.58 1.23
C TYR A 53 12.73 7.85 0.27
N ASN A 54 12.56 8.76 -0.68
CA ASN A 54 13.58 9.21 -1.61
C ASN A 54 14.19 10.54 -1.15
N ASP A 55 15.34 10.89 -1.71
CA ASP A 55 15.97 12.18 -1.44
C ASP A 55 15.18 13.27 -2.18
N ILE A 56 14.48 14.12 -1.42
CA ILE A 56 13.66 15.23 -1.90
C ILE A 56 14.14 16.51 -1.21
N GLU A 57 14.44 17.52 -2.02
CA GLU A 57 14.91 18.81 -1.50
C GLU A 57 13.84 19.46 -0.60
N GLY A 58 14.25 19.86 0.60
CA GLY A 58 13.36 20.50 1.59
C GLY A 58 12.45 19.53 2.36
N CYS A 59 12.48 18.23 2.07
CA CYS A 59 11.74 17.20 2.80
C CYS A 59 12.66 16.45 3.77
N LYS A 60 12.15 16.10 4.94
CA LYS A 60 12.86 15.23 5.90
C LYS A 60 13.00 13.83 5.34
N SER A 61 14.17 13.21 5.54
CA SER A 61 14.37 11.81 5.18
C SER A 61 13.74 10.88 6.23
N TRP A 62 13.12 9.79 5.79
CA TRP A 62 12.66 8.73 6.69
C TRP A 62 13.79 8.12 7.53
N LYS A 63 15.04 8.23 7.07
CA LYS A 63 16.25 7.79 7.79
C LYS A 63 16.43 8.50 9.13
N GLU A 64 15.96 9.75 9.25
CA GLU A 64 15.97 10.49 10.52
C GLU A 64 15.17 9.73 11.61
N ILE A 65 14.10 9.04 11.23
CA ILE A 65 13.30 8.24 12.16
C ILE A 65 14.09 7.00 12.63
N LEU A 66 14.91 6.40 11.75
CA LEU A 66 15.78 5.28 12.14
C LEU A 66 16.85 5.75 13.14
N GLU A 67 17.42 6.93 12.92
CA GLU A 67 18.40 7.51 13.84
C GLU A 67 17.77 7.81 15.21
N LEU A 68 16.56 8.39 15.23
CA LEU A 68 15.79 8.59 16.46
C LEU A 68 15.44 7.26 17.16
N GLY A 69 15.16 6.22 16.38
CA GLY A 69 14.82 4.89 16.89
C GLY A 69 16.04 4.08 17.37
N ALA A 70 17.26 4.51 17.09
CA ALA A 70 18.49 3.91 17.62
C ALA A 70 18.68 4.15 19.12
N ASP A 71 18.00 5.15 19.70
CA ASP A 71 17.93 5.37 21.14
C ASP A 71 16.93 4.41 21.80
N GLU A 72 17.44 3.37 22.44
CA GLU A 72 16.65 2.36 23.15
C GLU A 72 16.11 2.80 24.51
N SER A 73 16.36 4.04 24.94
CA SER A 73 15.94 4.57 26.26
C SER A 73 14.43 4.47 26.51
N ASN A 74 13.63 4.39 25.46
CA ASN A 74 12.17 4.28 25.52
C ASN A 74 11.64 2.87 25.15
N GLN A 75 12.48 1.85 25.11
CA GLN A 75 12.07 0.51 24.68
C GLN A 75 10.95 -0.08 25.55
N ASP A 76 11.01 0.14 26.87
CA ASP A 76 9.96 -0.31 27.78
C ASP A 76 8.58 0.29 27.45
N VAL A 77 8.55 1.56 27.02
CA VAL A 77 7.32 2.24 26.59
C VAL A 77 6.78 1.64 25.30
N VAL A 78 7.67 1.29 24.36
CA VAL A 78 7.31 0.65 23.10
C VAL A 78 6.72 -0.73 23.38
N GLU A 79 7.34 -1.54 24.22
CA GLU A 79 6.84 -2.87 24.57
C GLU A 79 5.50 -2.79 25.33
N ALA A 80 5.35 -1.85 26.26
CA ALA A 80 4.08 -1.63 26.94
C ALA A 80 2.95 -1.25 25.95
N ARG A 81 3.22 -0.37 24.98
CA ARG A 81 2.25 0.01 23.95
C ARG A 81 1.89 -1.18 23.06
N LYS A 82 2.88 -1.96 22.63
CA LYS A 82 2.69 -3.16 21.82
C LYS A 82 1.81 -4.19 22.53
N ASN A 83 2.07 -4.44 23.82
CA ASN A 83 1.32 -5.40 24.61
C ASN A 83 -0.12 -4.96 24.93
N ASN A 84 -0.42 -3.66 24.85
CA ASN A 84 -1.75 -3.11 25.04
C ASN A 84 -2.62 -3.12 23.78
N VAL A 85 -2.05 -3.46 22.62
CA VAL A 85 -2.82 -3.56 21.37
C VAL A 85 -3.72 -4.81 21.43
N THR A 86 -5.02 -4.60 21.19
CA THR A 86 -6.02 -5.66 21.15
C THR A 86 -6.49 -5.93 19.72
N THR A 87 -7.13 -7.06 19.52
CA THR A 87 -7.69 -7.43 18.22
C THR A 87 -8.79 -6.49 17.74
N THR A 88 -9.48 -5.83 18.65
CA THR A 88 -10.56 -4.87 18.36
C THR A 88 -10.07 -3.46 18.08
N ASP A 89 -8.78 -3.17 18.34
CA ASP A 89 -8.21 -1.86 18.06
C ASP A 89 -8.18 -1.57 16.55
N LEU A 90 -8.35 -0.30 16.23
CA LEU A 90 -8.27 0.20 14.86
C LEU A 90 -6.85 0.04 14.31
N ALA A 91 -6.72 -0.76 13.25
CA ALA A 91 -5.45 -0.99 12.57
C ALA A 91 -5.21 0.03 11.45
N THR A 92 -6.25 0.33 10.66
CA THR A 92 -6.14 1.21 9.49
C THR A 92 -7.47 1.86 9.13
N ILE A 93 -7.38 3.01 8.43
CA ILE A 93 -8.52 3.66 7.78
C ILE A 93 -8.23 3.69 6.28
N ILE A 94 -9.11 3.11 5.47
CA ILE A 94 -9.00 3.11 4.01
C ILE A 94 -10.07 4.01 3.42
N TYR A 95 -9.65 5.03 2.69
CA TYR A 95 -10.57 5.96 2.05
C TYR A 95 -11.04 5.43 0.70
N THR A 96 -12.36 5.46 0.51
CA THR A 96 -13.01 5.07 -0.75
C THR A 96 -13.78 6.25 -1.34
N SER A 97 -13.95 6.26 -2.67
CA SER A 97 -14.79 7.27 -3.33
C SER A 97 -16.22 7.16 -2.81
N GLY A 98 -16.67 8.20 -2.13
CA GLY A 98 -18.06 8.27 -1.65
C GLY A 98 -19.03 8.65 -2.75
N THR A 99 -20.24 8.11 -2.72
CA THR A 99 -21.34 8.52 -3.63
C THR A 99 -21.75 10.00 -3.46
N THR A 100 -21.32 10.63 -2.39
CA THR A 100 -21.63 12.02 -2.01
C THR A 100 -20.50 13.01 -2.35
N GLY A 101 -19.50 12.60 -3.11
CA GLY A 101 -18.38 13.45 -3.58
C GLY A 101 -17.17 13.51 -2.65
N ARG A 102 -17.30 13.29 -1.33
CA ARG A 102 -16.16 13.25 -0.43
C ARG A 102 -15.76 11.81 -0.08
N PRO A 103 -14.45 11.49 0.01
CA PRO A 103 -13.99 10.17 0.40
C PRO A 103 -14.51 9.76 1.79
N LYS A 104 -14.92 8.50 1.94
CA LYS A 104 -15.35 7.90 3.21
C LYS A 104 -14.25 7.01 3.77
N GLY A 105 -13.89 7.20 5.04
CA GLY A 105 -12.90 6.41 5.75
C GLY A 105 -13.48 5.12 6.30
N VAL A 106 -13.17 3.99 5.71
CA VAL A 106 -13.55 2.67 6.20
C VAL A 106 -12.56 2.25 7.30
N MET A 107 -13.05 2.12 8.52
CA MET A 107 -12.27 1.71 9.68
C MET A 107 -12.16 0.19 9.75
N LEU A 108 -10.94 -0.34 9.79
CA LEU A 108 -10.68 -1.76 9.93
C LEU A 108 -9.87 -2.04 11.19
N SER A 109 -10.37 -2.94 12.03
CA SER A 109 -9.65 -3.44 13.20
C SER A 109 -8.60 -4.48 12.81
N HIS A 110 -7.70 -4.80 13.72
CA HIS A 110 -6.79 -5.94 13.55
C HIS A 110 -7.56 -7.24 13.32
N GLN A 111 -8.69 -7.44 14.03
CA GLN A 111 -9.53 -8.62 13.88
C GLN A 111 -10.12 -8.74 12.47
N ASN A 112 -10.58 -7.63 11.85
CA ASN A 112 -11.11 -7.67 10.48
C ASN A 112 -10.06 -8.21 9.50
N ILE A 113 -8.83 -7.70 9.57
CA ILE A 113 -7.74 -8.11 8.68
C ILE A 113 -7.35 -9.57 8.94
N VAL A 114 -7.10 -9.93 10.20
CA VAL A 114 -6.67 -11.29 10.56
C VAL A 114 -7.73 -12.32 10.22
N SER A 115 -9.01 -12.03 10.50
CA SER A 115 -10.10 -12.95 10.17
C SER A 115 -10.21 -13.21 8.67
N ASP A 116 -10.06 -12.18 7.85
CA ASP A 116 -10.10 -12.32 6.39
C ASP A 116 -8.93 -13.17 5.88
N VAL A 117 -7.71 -12.94 6.39
CA VAL A 117 -6.53 -13.76 6.08
C VAL A 117 -6.77 -15.22 6.45
N LEU A 118 -7.22 -15.50 7.67
CA LEU A 118 -7.43 -16.87 8.16
C LEU A 118 -8.55 -17.60 7.39
N MET A 119 -9.61 -16.88 7.00
CA MET A 119 -10.70 -17.45 6.20
C MET A 119 -10.31 -17.68 4.75
N SER A 120 -9.42 -16.87 4.20
CA SER A 120 -8.92 -16.97 2.83
C SER A 120 -7.83 -18.02 2.68
N ALA A 121 -6.98 -18.18 3.70
CA ALA A 121 -5.83 -19.08 3.68
C ALA A 121 -6.15 -20.50 3.18
N PRO A 122 -7.14 -21.24 3.68
CA PRO A 122 -7.40 -22.61 3.21
C PRO A 122 -7.95 -22.69 1.78
N ARG A 123 -8.30 -21.56 1.16
CA ARG A 123 -8.86 -21.50 -0.19
C ARG A 123 -7.83 -21.22 -1.28
N VAL A 124 -6.64 -20.80 -0.90
CA VAL A 124 -5.56 -20.46 -1.83
C VAL A 124 -4.47 -21.53 -1.73
N PRO A 125 -4.11 -22.21 -2.83
CA PRO A 125 -3.16 -23.33 -2.82
C PRO A 125 -1.70 -22.82 -2.75
N LEU A 126 -1.39 -22.03 -1.73
CA LEU A 126 -0.05 -21.50 -1.51
C LEU A 126 0.79 -22.47 -0.68
N ARG A 127 2.07 -22.58 -1.02
CA ARG A 127 3.02 -23.43 -0.30
C ARG A 127 4.08 -22.56 0.39
N PRO A 128 4.28 -22.69 1.70
CA PRO A 128 5.33 -21.97 2.41
C PRO A 128 6.73 -22.31 1.84
N GLY A 129 7.59 -21.30 1.80
CA GLY A 129 9.00 -21.44 1.45
C GLY A 129 9.34 -21.31 -0.03
N ASP A 130 8.62 -22.02 -0.91
CA ASP A 130 8.96 -22.08 -2.35
C ASP A 130 8.08 -21.21 -3.24
N THR A 131 7.03 -20.60 -2.68
CA THR A 131 6.10 -19.78 -3.45
C THR A 131 6.60 -18.34 -3.54
N LYS A 132 6.61 -17.80 -4.75
CA LYS A 132 6.89 -16.40 -5.07
C LYS A 132 5.59 -15.72 -5.51
N ALA A 133 5.30 -14.56 -4.95
CA ALA A 133 4.20 -13.70 -5.35
C ALA A 133 4.73 -12.45 -6.06
N LEU A 134 4.10 -12.03 -7.17
CA LEU A 134 4.33 -10.72 -7.77
C LEU A 134 3.16 -9.81 -7.41
N SER A 135 3.45 -8.75 -6.66
CA SER A 135 2.52 -7.71 -6.24
C SER A 135 2.71 -6.46 -7.11
N PHE A 136 1.63 -5.94 -7.68
CA PHE A 136 1.66 -4.74 -8.52
C PHE A 136 0.43 -3.85 -8.32
N LEU A 137 -0.61 -4.36 -7.68
CA LEU A 137 -1.78 -3.56 -7.36
C LEU A 137 -1.47 -2.59 -6.21
N PRO A 138 -2.14 -1.43 -6.16
CA PRO A 138 -1.89 -0.46 -5.12
C PRO A 138 -2.24 -0.99 -3.71
N ILE A 139 -1.29 -0.96 -2.78
CA ILE A 139 -1.47 -1.41 -1.38
C ILE A 139 -2.43 -0.49 -0.59
N CYS A 140 -2.73 0.71 -1.10
CA CYS A 140 -3.78 1.55 -0.54
C CYS A 140 -5.19 0.96 -0.74
N HIS A 141 -5.37 0.01 -1.67
CA HIS A 141 -6.58 -0.81 -1.76
C HIS A 141 -6.53 -2.00 -0.83
N ILE A 142 -7.64 -2.26 -0.14
CA ILE A 142 -7.75 -3.36 0.83
C ILE A 142 -7.46 -4.72 0.20
N PHE A 143 -7.83 -4.95 -1.06
CA PHE A 143 -7.64 -6.23 -1.74
C PHE A 143 -6.15 -6.62 -1.79
N GLU A 144 -5.29 -5.79 -2.38
CA GLU A 144 -3.85 -6.07 -2.46
C GLU A 144 -3.20 -6.09 -1.09
N ARG A 145 -3.64 -5.21 -0.21
CA ARG A 145 -3.14 -5.18 1.17
C ARG A 145 -3.47 -6.45 1.93
N MET A 146 -4.67 -6.99 1.81
CA MET A 146 -5.06 -8.26 2.41
C MET A 146 -4.22 -9.41 1.87
N LEU A 147 -4.00 -9.44 0.54
CA LEU A 147 -3.14 -10.43 -0.09
C LEU A 147 -1.70 -10.36 0.42
N THR A 148 -1.16 -9.17 0.61
CA THR A 148 0.17 -8.99 1.21
C THR A 148 0.24 -9.62 2.61
N TYR A 149 -0.77 -9.44 3.45
CA TYR A 149 -0.85 -10.10 4.76
C TYR A 149 -1.02 -11.62 4.64
N LEU A 150 -1.80 -12.10 3.66
CA LEU A 150 -1.94 -13.52 3.38
C LEU A 150 -0.60 -14.16 2.96
N TYR A 151 0.16 -13.48 2.11
CA TYR A 151 1.49 -13.92 1.70
C TYR A 151 2.45 -13.97 2.89
N GLN A 152 2.43 -12.96 3.76
CA GLN A 152 3.21 -12.95 4.99
C GLN A 152 2.81 -14.09 5.93
N TYR A 153 1.52 -14.36 6.07
CA TYR A 153 1.00 -15.48 6.89
C TYR A 153 1.54 -16.84 6.42
N TYR A 154 1.73 -17.03 5.12
CA TYR A 154 2.31 -18.23 4.54
C TYR A 154 3.85 -18.22 4.47
N GLY A 155 4.51 -17.13 4.80
CA GLY A 155 5.97 -16.99 4.62
C GLY A 155 6.40 -17.02 3.15
N ILE A 156 5.59 -16.42 2.27
CA ILE A 156 5.83 -16.35 0.82
C ILE A 156 6.71 -15.15 0.49
N SER A 157 7.65 -15.34 -0.44
CA SER A 157 8.47 -14.25 -0.97
C SER A 157 7.62 -13.32 -1.84
N ILE A 158 7.51 -12.05 -1.45
CA ILE A 158 6.76 -11.03 -2.19
C ILE A 158 7.73 -10.18 -3.00
N TYR A 159 7.54 -10.15 -4.31
CA TYR A 159 8.24 -9.27 -5.24
C TYR A 159 7.29 -8.17 -5.68
N PHE A 160 7.73 -6.93 -5.60
CA PHE A 160 6.95 -5.77 -6.04
C PHE A 160 7.36 -5.39 -7.46
N ALA A 161 6.39 -5.28 -8.35
CA ALA A 161 6.65 -4.85 -9.73
C ALA A 161 7.14 -3.39 -9.74
N GLU A 162 8.06 -3.09 -10.65
CA GLU A 162 8.62 -1.74 -10.82
C GLU A 162 7.55 -0.74 -11.29
N SER A 163 6.71 -1.15 -12.22
CA SER A 163 5.55 -0.39 -12.71
C SER A 163 4.57 -1.32 -13.44
N ILE A 164 3.37 -0.80 -13.77
CA ILE A 164 2.37 -1.55 -14.55
C ILE A 164 2.91 -1.92 -15.95
N GLU A 165 3.70 -1.06 -16.57
CA GLU A 165 4.29 -1.28 -17.89
C GLU A 165 5.35 -2.38 -17.87
N LYS A 166 6.04 -2.54 -16.73
CA LYS A 166 7.11 -3.50 -16.51
C LYS A 166 6.64 -4.88 -16.03
N ILE A 167 5.35 -5.07 -15.78
CA ILE A 167 4.83 -6.36 -15.30
C ILE A 167 5.30 -7.54 -16.17
N SER A 168 5.28 -7.38 -17.50
CA SER A 168 5.70 -8.45 -18.42
C SER A 168 7.17 -8.85 -18.28
N ASP A 169 8.04 -7.86 -18.00
CA ASP A 169 9.47 -8.10 -17.81
C ASP A 169 9.73 -8.69 -16.43
N ASN A 170 9.06 -8.14 -15.39
CA ASN A 170 9.15 -8.64 -14.03
C ASN A 170 8.61 -10.09 -13.90
N LEU A 171 7.59 -10.47 -14.67
CA LEU A 171 7.11 -11.87 -14.74
C LEU A 171 8.18 -12.83 -15.25
N LYS A 172 8.96 -12.40 -16.27
CA LYS A 172 10.05 -13.20 -16.84
C LYS A 172 11.25 -13.29 -15.92
N GLU A 173 11.49 -12.27 -15.11
CA GLU A 173 12.62 -12.21 -14.18
C GLU A 173 12.33 -13.02 -12.91
N VAL A 174 11.17 -12.76 -12.29
CA VAL A 174 10.78 -13.32 -10.98
C VAL A 174 10.31 -14.76 -11.09
N HIS A 175 9.65 -15.13 -12.20
CA HIS A 175 8.94 -16.40 -12.35
C HIS A 175 8.00 -16.66 -11.16
N PRO A 176 7.02 -15.79 -10.88
CA PRO A 176 6.14 -15.93 -9.73
C PRO A 176 5.21 -17.14 -9.89
N ASN A 177 4.88 -17.80 -8.77
CA ASN A 177 3.90 -18.87 -8.73
C ASN A 177 2.47 -18.32 -8.61
N VAL A 178 2.32 -17.11 -8.07
CA VAL A 178 1.03 -16.45 -7.87
C VAL A 178 1.13 -14.96 -8.14
N MET A 179 0.10 -14.43 -8.75
CA MET A 179 -0.11 -13.00 -8.97
C MET A 179 -1.61 -12.71 -8.94
N SER A 180 -1.99 -11.70 -8.20
CA SER A 180 -3.38 -11.23 -8.18
C SER A 180 -3.61 -10.23 -9.29
N VAL A 181 -4.72 -10.39 -10.00
CA VAL A 181 -5.05 -9.53 -11.13
C VAL A 181 -6.48 -9.01 -11.02
N VAL A 182 -6.73 -7.87 -11.63
CA VAL A 182 -8.07 -7.32 -11.81
C VAL A 182 -8.52 -7.50 -13.26
N PRO A 183 -9.83 -7.60 -13.55
CA PRO A 183 -10.35 -7.87 -14.91
C PRO A 183 -9.74 -6.95 -15.97
N ARG A 184 -9.62 -5.67 -15.68
CA ARG A 184 -9.06 -4.67 -16.62
C ARG A 184 -7.62 -4.97 -17.07
N LEU A 185 -6.80 -5.60 -16.23
CA LEU A 185 -5.46 -6.01 -16.66
C LEU A 185 -5.53 -7.18 -17.64
N LEU A 186 -6.40 -8.17 -17.36
CA LEU A 186 -6.59 -9.32 -18.24
C LEU A 186 -7.10 -8.87 -19.62
N GLU A 187 -8.04 -7.94 -19.66
CA GLU A 187 -8.54 -7.32 -20.89
C GLU A 187 -7.39 -6.66 -21.68
N LYS A 188 -6.57 -5.83 -21.03
CA LYS A 188 -5.41 -5.21 -21.68
C LYS A 188 -4.38 -6.22 -22.21
N VAL A 189 -4.16 -7.32 -21.47
CA VAL A 189 -3.25 -8.38 -21.93
C VAL A 189 -3.86 -9.10 -23.12
N TYR A 190 -5.15 -9.42 -23.07
CA TYR A 190 -5.87 -10.02 -24.17
C TYR A 190 -5.79 -9.16 -25.44
N ASP A 191 -6.10 -7.86 -25.33
CA ASP A 191 -6.07 -6.92 -26.46
C ASP A 191 -4.67 -6.84 -27.10
N LYS A 192 -3.62 -6.82 -26.28
CA LYS A 192 -2.23 -6.84 -26.77
C LYS A 192 -1.87 -8.13 -27.50
N ILE A 193 -2.33 -9.28 -27.00
CA ILE A 193 -2.10 -10.57 -27.65
C ILE A 193 -2.85 -10.62 -28.99
N TYR A 194 -4.11 -10.20 -28.98
CA TYR A 194 -4.95 -10.17 -30.16
C TYR A 194 -4.39 -9.24 -31.26
N ALA A 195 -3.98 -8.02 -30.88
CA ALA A 195 -3.35 -7.09 -31.81
C ALA A 195 -2.07 -7.66 -32.43
N LYS A 196 -1.18 -8.27 -31.61
CA LYS A 196 0.02 -8.94 -32.15
C LYS A 196 -0.31 -10.13 -33.06
N GLY A 197 -1.37 -10.88 -32.76
CA GLY A 197 -1.82 -12.00 -33.59
C GLY A 197 -2.38 -11.52 -34.94
N ALA A 198 -3.08 -10.39 -34.96
CA ALA A 198 -3.64 -9.81 -36.18
C ALA A 198 -2.54 -9.28 -37.14
N ASP A 199 -1.38 -8.88 -36.60
CA ASP A 199 -0.21 -8.46 -37.39
C ASP A 199 0.54 -9.65 -38.00
N LEU A 200 0.29 -10.87 -37.54
CA LEU A 200 0.83 -12.12 -38.10
C LEU A 200 -0.05 -12.58 -39.28
N THR A 201 -0.05 -11.80 -40.37
CA THR A 201 -0.69 -12.18 -41.64
C THR A 201 0.07 -13.32 -42.26
N GLY A 202 -0.48 -14.55 -42.19
CA GLY A 202 0.11 -15.65 -42.92
C GLY A 202 0.01 -17.03 -42.30
N ILE A 203 -1.04 -17.31 -41.55
CA ILE A 203 -1.46 -18.70 -41.24
C ILE A 203 -2.91 -18.87 -41.65
#